data_e6590b0460fa4146bafc03d471b821c8
#
_entry.id   e6590b0460fa4146bafc03d471b821c8
#
_cell.length_a   1.000
_cell.length_b   1.000
_cell.length_c   1.000
_cell.angle_alpha   90.00
_cell.angle_beta   90.00
_cell.angle_gamma   90.00
#
_symmetry.space_group_name_H-M   'P 1'
#
loop_
_entity.id
_entity.type
_entity.pdbx_description
1 polymer ?
#
loop_
_entity_poly.entity_id
_entity_poly.type
_entity_poly.pdbx_seq_one_letter_code
_entity_poly.pdbx_strand_id
1 'polypeptide(L)'
;MDFTVGQQVKRIAYAASFGTSDWEFTEEQTRKCAALAKQFDKISVREDSGVMLCKKYLGVDAIHLLDPTMLLNKEDYIRLVEQEKTPTFREKLMTYVLDQSKEKQAIVRKVSQTLGLSPNPVMPDMNFSQVGKKYINQCVFPPVTDWLRGFMD
;
A
#
# COMPACT_ATOMS: atom_id res chain seq x y z
N MET A 1 -17.84 1.83 2.55
CA MET A 1 -18.37 0.60 3.20
C MET A 1 -19.86 0.70 3.51
N ASP A 2 -20.50 1.83 3.23
CA ASP A 2 -21.93 2.01 3.45
C ASP A 2 -22.82 1.22 2.48
N PHE A 3 -22.27 0.84 1.31
CA PHE A 3 -23.01 0.16 0.24
C PHE A 3 -23.49 -1.26 0.60
N THR A 4 -22.96 -1.87 1.68
CA THR A 4 -23.37 -3.19 2.15
C THR A 4 -24.32 -3.14 3.36
N VAL A 5 -24.65 -1.96 3.86
CA VAL A 5 -25.55 -1.80 5.01
C VAL A 5 -26.96 -2.27 4.63
N GLY A 6 -27.57 -3.09 5.50
CA GLY A 6 -28.89 -3.66 5.25
C GLY A 6 -28.93 -4.91 4.38
N GLN A 7 -27.81 -5.35 3.80
CA GLN A 7 -27.73 -6.60 3.02
C GLN A 7 -27.36 -7.79 3.92
N GLN A 8 -27.91 -8.95 3.64
CA GLN A 8 -27.53 -10.23 4.29
C GLN A 8 -26.24 -10.79 3.66
N VAL A 9 -25.12 -10.10 3.91
CA VAL A 9 -23.78 -10.50 3.44
C VAL A 9 -22.82 -10.61 4.62
N LYS A 10 -21.93 -11.57 4.59
CA LYS A 10 -20.80 -11.62 5.53
C LYS A 10 -19.81 -10.52 5.21
N ARG A 11 -19.43 -9.73 6.21
CA ARG A 11 -18.44 -8.66 6.11
C ARG A 11 -17.20 -9.03 6.87
N ILE A 12 -16.10 -9.14 6.17
CA ILE A 12 -14.79 -9.48 6.76
C ILE A 12 -13.80 -8.39 6.35
N ALA A 13 -13.13 -7.79 7.33
CA ALA A 13 -11.97 -6.95 7.09
C ALA A 13 -10.73 -7.82 7.29
N TYR A 14 -9.96 -8.05 6.21
CA TYR A 14 -8.75 -8.86 6.27
C TYR A 14 -7.50 -7.97 6.23
N ALA A 15 -6.67 -8.05 7.27
CA ALA A 15 -5.39 -7.36 7.41
C ALA A 15 -5.45 -5.86 7.04
N ALA A 16 -6.52 -5.18 7.47
CA ALA A 16 -6.64 -3.74 7.29
C ALA A 16 -5.52 -3.00 8.04
N SER A 17 -5.13 -1.81 7.56
CA SER A 17 -4.08 -1.00 8.18
C SER A 17 -4.61 0.36 8.61
N PHE A 18 -4.16 0.82 9.78
CA PHE A 18 -4.32 2.22 10.19
C PHE A 18 -3.17 3.10 9.67
N GLY A 19 -2.03 2.51 9.33
CA GLY A 19 -0.83 3.24 8.88
C GLY A 19 -0.10 4.01 9.98
N THR A 20 -0.62 3.98 11.21
CA THR A 20 -0.08 4.69 12.39
C THR A 20 -0.40 3.91 13.65
N SER A 21 0.36 4.15 14.72
CA SER A 21 0.09 3.63 16.06
C SER A 21 -0.82 4.55 16.88
N ASP A 22 -1.05 5.77 16.40
CA ASP A 22 -1.83 6.77 17.07
C ASP A 22 -3.21 6.95 16.44
N TRP A 23 -4.17 7.41 17.26
CA TRP A 23 -5.52 7.70 16.79
C TRP A 23 -5.60 9.14 16.29
N GLU A 24 -5.74 9.32 14.97
CA GLU A 24 -5.69 10.63 14.30
C GLU A 24 -7.08 11.15 13.88
N PHE A 25 -8.15 10.46 14.26
CA PHE A 25 -9.50 10.77 13.79
C PHE A 25 -10.28 11.60 14.81
N THR A 26 -11.15 12.48 14.31
CA THR A 26 -12.06 13.27 15.13
C THR A 26 -13.10 12.40 15.86
N GLU A 27 -13.73 12.92 16.91
CA GLU A 27 -14.79 12.20 17.61
C GLU A 27 -15.97 11.83 16.71
N GLU A 28 -16.34 12.70 15.78
CA GLU A 28 -17.41 12.43 14.81
C GLU A 28 -17.05 11.27 13.87
N GLN A 29 -15.84 11.30 13.31
CA GLN A 29 -15.32 10.20 12.48
C GLN A 29 -15.25 8.90 13.28
N THR A 30 -14.74 8.96 14.51
CA THR A 30 -14.66 7.82 15.42
C THR A 30 -16.02 7.17 15.65
N ARG A 31 -17.05 7.98 16.00
CA ARG A 31 -18.42 7.46 16.22
C ARG A 31 -18.99 6.80 14.97
N LYS A 32 -18.83 7.43 13.81
CA LYS A 32 -19.31 6.89 12.54
C LYS A 32 -18.58 5.58 12.19
N CYS A 33 -17.27 5.56 12.28
CA CYS A 33 -16.48 4.37 12.00
C CYS A 33 -16.76 3.23 13.00
N ALA A 34 -16.94 3.52 14.28
CA ALA A 34 -17.29 2.52 15.28
C ALA A 34 -18.65 1.87 15.00
N ALA A 35 -19.65 2.66 14.57
CA ALA A 35 -20.95 2.11 14.18
C ALA A 35 -20.87 1.19 12.96
N LEU A 36 -20.02 1.54 11.97
CA LEU A 36 -19.80 0.71 10.79
C LEU A 36 -18.94 -0.53 11.10
N ALA A 37 -17.90 -0.40 11.93
CA ALA A 37 -17.03 -1.52 12.30
C ALA A 37 -17.80 -2.64 13.01
N LYS A 38 -18.79 -2.30 13.85
CA LYS A 38 -19.66 -3.28 14.53
C LYS A 38 -20.54 -4.12 13.59
N GLN A 39 -20.62 -3.77 12.32
CA GLN A 39 -21.35 -4.51 11.32
C GLN A 39 -20.50 -5.59 10.61
N PHE A 40 -19.20 -5.67 10.96
CA PHE A 40 -18.32 -6.70 10.44
C PHE A 40 -18.40 -7.97 11.29
N ASP A 41 -18.51 -9.11 10.64
CA ASP A 41 -18.50 -10.43 11.29
C ASP A 41 -17.13 -10.75 11.90
N LYS A 42 -16.07 -10.35 11.20
CA LYS A 42 -14.67 -10.49 11.63
C LYS A 42 -13.82 -9.34 11.13
N ILE A 43 -12.87 -8.94 11.98
CA ILE A 43 -11.91 -7.88 11.66
C ILE A 43 -10.52 -8.40 11.97
N SER A 44 -9.60 -8.21 11.05
CA SER A 44 -8.18 -8.35 11.27
C SER A 44 -7.42 -7.13 10.78
N VAL A 45 -6.29 -6.87 11.42
CA VAL A 45 -5.39 -5.76 11.12
C VAL A 45 -3.98 -6.29 10.95
N ARG A 46 -3.14 -5.59 10.17
CA ARG A 46 -1.77 -6.04 9.90
C ARG A 46 -0.72 -5.41 10.81
N GLU A 47 -1.12 -4.56 11.73
CA GLU A 47 -0.29 -4.02 12.80
C GLU A 47 -0.85 -4.45 14.17
N ASP A 48 0.01 -4.80 15.11
CA ASP A 48 -0.37 -5.13 16.48
C ASP A 48 -1.03 -3.93 17.20
N SER A 49 -0.51 -2.72 16.96
CA SER A 49 -1.11 -1.45 17.43
C SER A 49 -2.57 -1.31 16.97
N GLY A 50 -2.90 -1.77 15.76
CA GLY A 50 -4.24 -1.72 15.20
C GLY A 50 -5.27 -2.51 16.01
N VAL A 51 -4.87 -3.62 16.65
CA VAL A 51 -5.74 -4.38 17.56
C VAL A 51 -6.17 -3.51 18.75
N MET A 52 -5.21 -2.79 19.34
CA MET A 52 -5.46 -1.86 20.43
C MET A 52 -6.37 -0.70 20.01
N LEU A 53 -6.12 -0.12 18.83
CA LEU A 53 -6.92 0.97 18.27
C LEU A 53 -8.37 0.52 18.02
N CYS A 54 -8.58 -0.65 17.43
CA CYS A 54 -9.91 -1.23 17.23
C CYS A 54 -10.67 -1.39 18.55
N LYS A 55 -10.02 -1.95 19.56
CA LYS A 55 -10.64 -2.15 20.87
C LYS A 55 -10.98 -0.83 21.57
N LYS A 56 -10.01 0.08 21.61
CA LYS A 56 -10.13 1.33 22.38
C LYS A 56 -11.10 2.33 21.75
N TYR A 57 -11.06 2.50 20.43
CA TYR A 57 -11.77 3.59 19.76
C TYR A 57 -12.99 3.13 18.96
N LEU A 58 -12.96 1.92 18.40
CA LEU A 58 -14.09 1.39 17.63
C LEU A 58 -14.98 0.46 18.46
N GLY A 59 -14.50 -0.04 19.60
CA GLY A 59 -15.24 -0.96 20.47
C GLY A 59 -15.52 -2.30 19.81
N VAL A 60 -14.59 -2.79 18.97
CA VAL A 60 -14.62 -4.08 18.29
C VAL A 60 -13.36 -4.88 18.57
N ASP A 61 -13.49 -6.20 18.57
CA ASP A 61 -12.34 -7.11 18.65
C ASP A 61 -11.76 -7.33 17.26
N ALA A 62 -10.42 -7.24 17.16
CA ALA A 62 -9.67 -7.52 15.96
C ALA A 62 -8.52 -8.49 16.28
N ILE A 63 -8.03 -9.20 15.28
CA ILE A 63 -6.85 -10.06 15.38
C ILE A 63 -5.73 -9.50 14.51
N HIS A 64 -4.48 -9.69 14.92
CA HIS A 64 -3.32 -9.34 14.11
C HIS A 64 -3.04 -10.46 13.10
N LEU A 65 -3.01 -10.16 11.80
CA LEU A 65 -2.67 -11.08 10.72
C LEU A 65 -1.66 -10.43 9.78
N LEU A 66 -0.92 -11.27 9.06
CA LEU A 66 0.00 -10.82 8.03
C LEU A 66 -0.74 -10.16 6.85
N ASP A 67 -0.04 -9.27 6.17
CA ASP A 67 -0.52 -8.66 4.92
C ASP A 67 -0.88 -9.75 3.90
N PRO A 68 -1.97 -9.60 3.12
CA PRO A 68 -2.40 -10.59 2.12
C PRO A 68 -1.33 -10.95 1.09
N THR A 69 -0.37 -10.06 0.82
CA THR A 69 0.77 -10.37 -0.06
C THR A 69 1.63 -11.52 0.46
N MET A 70 1.57 -11.82 1.75
CA MET A 70 2.30 -12.95 2.35
C MET A 70 1.57 -14.30 2.23
N LEU A 71 0.36 -14.32 1.65
CA LEU A 71 -0.42 -15.55 1.45
C LEU A 71 -0.01 -16.33 0.20
N LEU A 72 0.68 -15.68 -0.72
CA LEU A 72 1.17 -16.28 -1.96
C LEU A 72 2.63 -16.70 -1.80
N ASN A 73 3.02 -17.75 -2.54
CA ASN A 73 4.40 -18.18 -2.64
C ASN A 73 5.16 -17.32 -3.67
N LYS A 74 6.49 -17.33 -3.57
CA LYS A 74 7.37 -16.63 -4.51
C LYS A 74 7.08 -17.01 -5.98
N GLU A 75 6.81 -18.27 -6.23
CA GLU A 75 6.53 -18.84 -7.54
C GLU A 75 5.25 -18.27 -8.18
N ASP A 76 4.27 -17.88 -7.37
CA ASP A 76 3.04 -17.24 -7.87
C ASP A 76 3.34 -15.86 -8.43
N TYR A 77 4.18 -15.08 -7.75
CA TYR A 77 4.63 -13.76 -8.22
C TYR A 77 5.52 -13.86 -9.46
N ILE A 78 6.46 -14.82 -9.50
CA ILE A 78 7.32 -15.07 -10.65
C ILE A 78 6.46 -15.37 -11.88
N ARG A 79 5.51 -16.31 -11.75
CA ARG A 79 4.59 -16.69 -12.83
C ARG A 79 3.82 -15.49 -13.39
N LEU A 80 3.33 -14.60 -12.52
CA LEU A 80 2.62 -13.40 -12.94
C LEU A 80 3.50 -12.48 -13.80
N VAL A 81 4.73 -12.23 -13.35
CA VAL A 81 5.71 -11.39 -14.07
C VAL A 81 6.09 -11.98 -15.42
N GLU A 82 6.26 -13.30 -15.48
CA GLU A 82 6.61 -14.01 -16.73
C GLU A 82 5.45 -14.02 -17.74
N GLN A 83 4.21 -14.20 -17.27
CA GLN A 83 3.03 -14.16 -18.12
C GLN A 83 2.84 -12.80 -18.80
N GLU A 84 3.11 -11.72 -18.11
CA GLU A 84 3.02 -10.35 -18.62
C GLU A 84 4.24 -9.96 -19.50
N LYS A 85 5.26 -10.85 -19.60
CA LYS A 85 6.50 -10.60 -20.35
C LYS A 85 7.19 -9.28 -19.95
N THR A 86 7.14 -8.95 -18.68
CA THR A 86 7.70 -7.72 -18.14
C THR A 86 9.21 -7.64 -18.41
N PRO A 87 9.72 -6.51 -18.94
CA PRO A 87 11.15 -6.34 -19.23
C PRO A 87 12.02 -6.47 -17.97
N THR A 88 13.25 -6.93 -18.14
CA THR A 88 14.22 -6.99 -17.04
C THR A 88 14.75 -5.61 -16.66
N PHE A 89 15.07 -5.44 -15.38
CA PHE A 89 15.68 -4.23 -14.79
C PHE A 89 17.06 -4.50 -14.17
N ARG A 90 17.70 -5.63 -14.49
CA ARG A 90 18.96 -6.09 -13.85
C ARG A 90 20.09 -5.07 -13.80
N GLU A 91 20.16 -4.15 -14.77
CA GLU A 91 21.18 -3.10 -14.81
C GLU A 91 20.67 -1.76 -14.25
N LYS A 92 19.56 -1.77 -13.49
CA LYS A 92 18.95 -0.57 -12.95
C LYS A 92 18.80 -0.66 -11.43
N LEU A 93 18.84 0.49 -10.77
CA LEU A 93 18.53 0.64 -9.37
C LEU A 93 17.03 0.93 -9.22
N MET A 94 16.23 -0.07 -8.83
CA MET A 94 14.83 0.17 -8.51
C MET A 94 14.72 1.16 -7.35
N THR A 95 13.94 2.21 -7.52
CA THR A 95 13.73 3.22 -6.48
C THR A 95 12.24 3.45 -6.19
N TYR A 96 11.89 3.33 -4.90
CA TYR A 96 10.57 3.64 -4.39
C TYR A 96 10.66 4.77 -3.36
N VAL A 97 10.39 5.98 -3.78
CA VAL A 97 10.53 7.19 -2.96
C VAL A 97 9.21 7.92 -2.94
N LEU A 98 8.53 7.92 -1.78
CA LEU A 98 7.18 8.48 -1.62
C LEU A 98 7.12 10.01 -1.76
N ASP A 99 8.18 10.70 -1.34
CA ASP A 99 8.31 12.14 -1.51
C ASP A 99 9.64 12.51 -2.17
N GLN A 100 9.63 13.53 -3.01
CA GLN A 100 10.77 13.95 -3.82
C GLN A 100 11.60 15.04 -3.14
N SER A 101 11.93 14.87 -1.85
CA SER A 101 12.80 15.82 -1.16
C SER A 101 14.21 15.82 -1.76
N LYS A 102 14.91 16.97 -1.65
CA LYS A 102 16.28 17.12 -2.16
C LYS A 102 17.26 16.15 -1.49
N GLU A 103 17.05 15.88 -0.21
CA GLU A 103 17.86 14.94 0.59
C GLU A 103 17.71 13.52 0.06
N LYS A 104 16.49 13.05 -0.16
CA LYS A 104 16.22 11.71 -0.68
C LYS A 104 16.75 11.55 -2.11
N GLN A 105 16.59 12.55 -2.95
CA GLN A 105 17.20 12.56 -4.28
C GLN A 105 18.73 12.51 -4.24
N ALA A 106 19.37 13.18 -3.26
CA ALA A 106 20.81 13.10 -3.07
C ALA A 106 21.26 11.69 -2.65
N ILE A 107 20.49 11.01 -1.78
CA ILE A 107 20.72 9.62 -1.40
C ILE A 107 20.64 8.70 -2.61
N VAL A 108 19.58 8.80 -3.40
CA VAL A 108 19.39 8.00 -4.62
C VAL A 108 20.59 8.19 -5.57
N ARG A 109 21.00 9.44 -5.82
CA ARG A 109 22.17 9.73 -6.67
C ARG A 109 23.45 9.10 -6.13
N LYS A 110 23.69 9.21 -4.82
CA LYS A 110 24.88 8.63 -4.19
C LYS A 110 24.91 7.11 -4.33
N VAL A 111 23.79 6.43 -4.05
CA VAL A 111 23.68 4.97 -4.19
C VAL A 111 23.87 4.55 -5.65
N SER A 112 23.19 5.23 -6.57
CA SER A 112 23.33 5.01 -8.02
C SER A 112 24.79 5.10 -8.49
N GLN A 113 25.49 6.15 -8.09
CA GLN A 113 26.92 6.33 -8.42
C GLN A 113 27.79 5.24 -7.80
N THR A 114 27.55 4.87 -6.53
CA THR A 114 28.32 3.84 -5.84
C THR A 114 28.16 2.46 -6.48
N LEU A 115 26.95 2.14 -6.94
CA LEU A 115 26.65 0.85 -7.57
C LEU A 115 26.88 0.84 -9.09
N GLY A 116 27.07 1.99 -9.71
CA GLY A 116 27.16 2.10 -11.19
C GLY A 116 25.83 1.79 -11.89
N LEU A 117 24.69 1.92 -11.20
CA LEU A 117 23.38 1.58 -11.73
C LEU A 117 22.54 2.84 -11.98
N SER A 118 21.79 2.86 -13.07
CA SER A 118 20.85 3.96 -13.34
C SER A 118 19.57 3.81 -12.53
N PRO A 119 19.06 4.89 -11.88
CA PRO A 119 17.79 4.82 -11.15
C PRO A 119 16.62 4.47 -12.05
N ASN A 120 15.74 3.60 -11.55
CA ASN A 120 14.47 3.24 -12.18
C ASN A 120 13.34 3.48 -11.18
N PRO A 121 12.71 4.67 -11.21
CA PRO A 121 11.63 4.99 -10.29
C PRO A 121 10.38 4.19 -10.62
N VAL A 122 9.74 3.66 -9.57
CA VAL A 122 8.45 2.95 -9.65
C VAL A 122 7.29 3.77 -9.11
N MET A 123 7.53 5.07 -8.90
CA MET A 123 6.52 6.06 -8.57
C MET A 123 6.18 6.90 -9.79
N PRO A 124 4.97 7.44 -9.90
CA PRO A 124 4.63 8.37 -10.98
C PRO A 124 5.47 9.65 -10.91
N ASP A 125 5.74 10.25 -12.06
CA ASP A 125 6.58 11.45 -12.18
C ASP A 125 6.03 12.65 -11.41
N MET A 126 4.70 12.71 -11.23
CA MET A 126 4.03 13.82 -10.55
C MET A 126 2.92 13.33 -9.61
N ASN A 127 2.74 14.04 -8.50
CA ASN A 127 1.63 13.81 -7.60
C ASN A 127 0.33 14.37 -8.17
N PHE A 128 -0.74 13.60 -8.06
CA PHE A 128 -2.08 13.95 -8.56
C PHE A 128 -2.57 15.32 -8.03
N SER A 129 -2.21 15.69 -6.80
CA SER A 129 -2.57 16.98 -6.19
C SER A 129 -1.89 18.19 -6.84
N GLN A 130 -0.79 17.98 -7.56
CA GLN A 130 0.01 19.03 -8.19
C GLN A 130 -0.32 19.21 -9.67
N VAL A 131 -1.13 18.33 -10.23
CA VAL A 131 -1.36 18.22 -11.66
C VAL A 131 -2.83 18.45 -11.95
N GLY A 132 -3.15 19.48 -12.72
CA GLY A 132 -4.50 19.65 -13.26
C GLY A 132 -4.86 18.54 -14.27
N LYS A 133 -6.14 18.38 -14.59
CA LYS A 133 -6.67 17.34 -15.50
C LYS A 133 -5.87 17.15 -16.80
N LYS A 134 -5.18 18.21 -17.27
CA LYS A 134 -4.36 18.20 -18.49
C LYS A 134 -3.18 17.21 -18.43
N TYR A 135 -2.68 16.91 -17.24
CA TYR A 135 -1.47 16.09 -17.05
C TYR A 135 -1.72 14.78 -16.32
N ILE A 136 -2.96 14.32 -16.31
CA ILE A 136 -3.38 13.10 -15.57
C ILE A 136 -2.54 11.87 -15.94
N ASN A 137 -2.07 11.79 -17.19
CA ASN A 137 -1.23 10.68 -17.66
C ASN A 137 0.14 10.62 -16.97
N GLN A 138 0.61 11.73 -16.39
CA GLN A 138 1.88 11.78 -15.65
C GLN A 138 1.73 11.28 -14.19
N CYS A 139 0.50 11.04 -13.76
CA CYS A 139 0.16 10.51 -12.45
C CYS A 139 -0.09 8.99 -12.48
N VAL A 140 0.12 8.34 -13.62
CA VAL A 140 -0.11 6.90 -13.78
C VAL A 140 1.05 6.12 -13.18
N PHE A 141 0.73 5.18 -12.31
CA PHE A 141 1.72 4.23 -11.80
C PHE A 141 2.13 3.25 -12.90
N PRO A 142 3.39 2.79 -12.89
CA PRO A 142 3.79 1.67 -13.73
C PRO A 142 2.97 0.42 -13.38
N PRO A 143 2.88 -0.56 -14.29
CA PRO A 143 2.22 -1.83 -14.00
C PRO A 143 2.76 -2.49 -12.74
N VAL A 144 1.90 -3.17 -11.98
CA VAL A 144 2.32 -3.90 -10.78
C VAL A 144 3.39 -4.95 -11.08
N THR A 145 3.35 -5.53 -12.27
CA THR A 145 4.34 -6.50 -12.76
C THR A 145 5.73 -5.90 -12.93
N ASP A 146 5.85 -4.62 -13.30
CA ASP A 146 7.13 -3.90 -13.32
C ASP A 146 7.73 -3.80 -11.91
N TRP A 147 6.88 -3.55 -10.94
CA TRP A 147 7.26 -3.52 -9.54
C TRP A 147 7.78 -4.87 -9.05
N LEU A 148 7.01 -5.92 -9.32
CA LEU A 148 7.38 -7.28 -8.97
C LEU A 148 8.68 -7.69 -9.68
N ARG A 149 8.85 -7.29 -10.93
CA ARG A 149 10.07 -7.54 -11.71
C ARG A 149 11.29 -6.87 -11.07
N GLY A 150 11.16 -5.64 -10.59
CA GLY A 150 12.24 -4.93 -9.90
C GLY A 150 12.71 -5.62 -8.62
N PHE A 151 11.85 -6.39 -7.94
CA PHE A 151 12.25 -7.22 -6.79
C PHE A 151 12.90 -8.54 -7.20
N MET A 152 12.66 -9.01 -8.42
CA MET A 152 13.23 -10.28 -8.93
C MET A 152 14.67 -10.11 -9.44
N ASP A 153 14.97 -8.97 -10.02
CA ASP A 153 16.24 -8.67 -10.69
C ASP A 153 17.28 -8.07 -9.75
#